data_96dc2c20c191d69758bdebd081dc7700
#
_entry.id   96dc2c20c191d69758bdebd081dc7700
#
_cell.length_a   1.000
_cell.length_b   1.000
_cell.length_c   1.000
_cell.angle_alpha   90.00
_cell.angle_beta   90.00
_cell.angle_gamma   90.00
#
_symmetry.space_group_name_H-M   'P 1'
#
loop_
_entity.id
_entity.type
_entity.pdbx_description
1 polymer ?
#
loop_
_entity_poly.entity_id
_entity_poly.type
_entity_poly.pdbx_seq_one_letter_code
_entity_poly.pdbx_strand_id
1 'polypeptide(L)'
;MMIVMAGCSAQAQQDEGANGITVYYINNDETKTESYPYTLKSSDARGVVEELLEKLSEKSANAQYKAPLAMGFELRDYTFDDGKVVLNMSADYKKLVFTTEVLVRAAIVKTLCGSGYVTEVYFTVEGEPLMDHSGFEVGRMDAGTFISNDGNEINTYEEADVMLYFASVDGNTLIGVYRNKFYSTSMPLERFVVDELIIGPSGQVEGLYRSVNPQTSVLSVNSKDGVCYVNLSADFLIPYENVPTSISVYSIVNSLCELPNIDKVQILVDGVVPEILESSYEKNTEMVITLEEAQALVHATPETD
;
A
#
# COMPACT_ATOMS: atom_id res chain seq x y z
N MET A 1 45.48 46.71 13.00
CA MET A 1 45.45 45.41 13.69
C MET A 1 44.03 44.91 13.66
N MET A 2 43.73 44.07 12.69
CA MET A 2 42.36 43.62 12.34
C MET A 2 42.26 42.17 12.76
N ILE A 3 41.46 41.89 13.78
CA ILE A 3 41.23 40.53 14.29
C ILE A 3 40.06 39.92 13.50
N VAL A 4 40.36 38.92 12.68
CA VAL A 4 39.37 38.11 11.99
C VAL A 4 38.95 36.98 12.95
N MET A 5 37.73 37.03 13.42
CA MET A 5 37.10 35.92 14.16
C MET A 5 36.54 34.90 13.15
N ALA A 6 37.22 33.77 12.99
CA ALA A 6 36.74 32.65 12.28
C ALA A 6 35.72 31.89 13.17
N GLY A 7 34.44 31.99 12.82
CA GLY A 7 33.40 31.17 13.41
C GLY A 7 33.45 29.77 12.79
N CYS A 8 33.91 28.77 13.55
CA CYS A 8 33.71 27.37 13.23
C CYS A 8 32.24 27.01 13.50
N SER A 9 31.43 26.87 12.46
CA SER A 9 30.18 26.11 12.51
C SER A 9 30.57 24.64 12.51
N ALA A 10 30.48 24.00 13.67
CA ALA A 10 30.54 22.54 13.77
C ALA A 10 29.26 22.00 13.17
N GLN A 11 29.29 21.56 11.93
CA GLN A 11 28.33 20.59 11.40
C GLN A 11 28.60 19.29 12.15
N ALA A 12 27.61 18.87 12.95
CA ALA A 12 27.58 17.53 13.48
C ALA A 12 27.47 16.57 12.28
N GLN A 13 28.59 15.96 11.87
CA GLN A 13 28.59 14.76 11.07
C GLN A 13 27.94 13.68 11.94
N GLN A 14 26.74 13.24 11.55
CA GLN A 14 26.18 12.00 12.03
C GLN A 14 27.10 10.87 11.55
N ASP A 15 27.78 10.26 12.50
CA ASP A 15 28.49 9.00 12.31
C ASP A 15 27.41 7.90 12.17
N GLU A 16 26.97 7.65 10.94
CA GLU A 16 26.13 6.50 10.62
C GLU A 16 27.01 5.26 10.74
N GLY A 17 27.07 4.70 11.94
CA GLY A 17 27.61 3.38 12.18
C GLY A 17 26.84 2.34 11.34
N ALA A 18 27.51 1.29 10.87
CA ALA A 18 27.02 0.29 9.92
C ALA A 18 25.70 -0.45 10.31
N ASN A 19 25.06 -0.14 11.46
CA ASN A 19 23.82 -0.72 11.99
C ASN A 19 22.80 0.33 12.43
N GLY A 20 22.91 1.59 11.98
CA GLY A 20 21.95 2.66 12.31
C GLY A 20 20.66 2.50 11.49
N ILE A 21 19.51 2.51 12.15
CA ILE A 21 18.19 2.54 11.52
C ILE A 21 17.32 3.62 12.13
N THR A 22 16.18 3.86 11.53
CA THR A 22 15.16 4.76 12.06
C THR A 22 14.00 3.96 12.62
N VAL A 23 13.63 4.21 13.89
CA VAL A 23 12.43 3.68 14.54
C VAL A 23 11.36 4.77 14.54
N TYR A 24 10.14 4.40 14.18
CA TYR A 24 9.00 5.32 14.12
C TYR A 24 8.04 5.07 15.28
N TYR A 25 7.64 6.16 15.93
CA TYR A 25 6.65 6.20 16.99
C TYR A 25 5.50 7.12 16.61
N ILE A 26 4.45 7.18 17.42
CA ILE A 26 3.32 8.08 17.23
C ILE A 26 3.48 9.26 18.17
N ASN A 27 3.27 10.49 17.69
CA ASN A 27 3.29 11.68 18.53
C ASN A 27 2.13 11.64 19.55
N ASN A 28 2.23 12.43 20.62
CA ASN A 28 1.25 12.41 21.72
C ASN A 28 -0.16 12.82 21.28
N ASP A 29 -0.28 13.66 20.26
CA ASP A 29 -1.56 14.15 19.72
C ASP A 29 -2.19 13.16 18.72
N GLU A 30 -1.51 12.04 18.39
CA GLU A 30 -1.94 11.02 17.43
C GLU A 30 -2.25 11.59 16.04
N THR A 31 -1.41 12.52 15.58
CA THR A 31 -1.58 13.20 14.28
C THR A 31 -0.50 12.83 13.26
N LYS A 32 0.64 12.29 13.69
CA LYS A 32 1.77 11.90 12.82
C LYS A 32 2.67 10.85 13.47
N THR A 33 3.49 10.22 12.64
CA THR A 33 4.64 9.45 13.11
C THR A 33 5.84 10.34 13.32
N GLU A 34 6.66 10.04 14.34
CA GLU A 34 7.93 10.69 14.63
C GLU A 34 9.06 9.69 14.54
N SER A 35 10.18 10.11 13.95
CA SER A 35 11.35 9.29 13.72
C SER A 35 12.43 9.49 14.78
N TYR A 36 13.04 8.37 15.22
CA TYR A 36 14.14 8.37 16.18
C TYR A 36 15.26 7.47 15.69
N PRO A 37 16.52 7.91 15.75
CA PRO A 37 17.65 7.08 15.39
C PRO A 37 17.82 5.95 16.40
N TYR A 38 18.12 4.75 15.91
CA TYR A 38 18.35 3.57 16.72
C TYR A 38 19.50 2.75 16.14
N THR A 39 20.35 2.18 17.00
CA THR A 39 21.42 1.30 16.58
C THR A 39 21.07 -0.14 16.96
N LEU A 40 20.94 -0.99 15.94
CA LEU A 40 20.65 -2.41 16.11
C LEU A 40 21.76 -3.10 16.90
N LYS A 41 21.37 -3.97 17.82
CA LYS A 41 22.24 -4.84 18.59
C LYS A 41 22.34 -6.23 17.96
N SER A 42 21.24 -6.67 17.36
CA SER A 42 21.14 -7.94 16.65
C SER A 42 21.74 -7.81 15.25
N SER A 43 22.29 -8.92 14.73
CA SER A 43 22.95 -8.98 13.42
C SER A 43 22.31 -9.97 12.45
N ASP A 44 21.39 -10.79 12.93
CA ASP A 44 20.64 -11.73 12.10
C ASP A 44 19.18 -11.27 11.93
N ALA A 45 18.56 -11.67 10.83
CA ALA A 45 17.25 -11.17 10.44
C ALA A 45 16.16 -11.39 11.50
N ARG A 46 16.13 -12.58 12.14
CA ARG A 46 15.14 -12.90 13.16
C ARG A 46 15.35 -12.07 14.43
N GLY A 47 16.61 -12.01 14.89
CA GLY A 47 16.97 -11.21 16.06
C GLY A 47 16.67 -9.72 15.86
N VAL A 48 16.86 -9.18 14.65
CA VAL A 48 16.51 -7.80 14.32
C VAL A 48 14.99 -7.59 14.39
N VAL A 49 14.18 -8.49 13.85
CA VAL A 49 12.71 -8.38 13.93
C VAL A 49 12.25 -8.42 15.39
N GLU A 50 12.78 -9.36 16.20
CA GLU A 50 12.46 -9.45 17.64
C GLU A 50 12.81 -8.15 18.38
N GLU A 51 14.03 -7.65 18.18
CA GLU A 51 14.52 -6.40 18.78
C GLU A 51 13.64 -5.20 18.42
N LEU A 52 13.22 -5.11 17.14
CA LEU A 52 12.38 -4.01 16.70
C LEU A 52 10.95 -4.09 17.22
N LEU A 53 10.36 -5.29 17.30
CA LEU A 53 9.04 -5.48 17.90
C LEU A 53 9.06 -5.16 19.41
N GLU A 54 10.11 -5.55 20.12
CA GLU A 54 10.31 -5.16 21.52
C GLU A 54 10.40 -3.63 21.64
N LYS A 55 11.19 -3.00 20.76
CA LYS A 55 11.39 -1.55 20.74
C LYS A 55 10.09 -0.79 20.47
N LEU A 56 9.27 -1.26 19.53
CA LEU A 56 7.96 -0.69 19.21
C LEU A 56 6.91 -0.89 20.32
N SER A 57 7.19 -1.78 21.27
CA SER A 57 6.35 -2.04 22.46
C SER A 57 6.78 -1.23 23.69
N GLU A 58 7.98 -0.68 23.69
CA GLU A 58 8.53 0.07 24.82
C GLU A 58 7.85 1.44 25.00
N LYS A 59 7.17 1.64 26.11
CA LYS A 59 6.61 2.94 26.44
C LYS A 59 7.71 3.97 26.69
N SER A 60 7.55 5.18 26.14
CA SER A 60 8.47 6.29 26.42
C SER A 60 8.51 6.62 27.90
N ALA A 61 9.69 6.61 28.51
CA ALA A 61 9.88 6.94 29.91
C ALA A 61 9.50 8.40 30.24
N ASN A 62 9.59 9.29 29.26
CA ASN A 62 9.33 10.72 29.38
C ASN A 62 8.00 11.16 28.74
N ALA A 63 7.15 10.21 28.35
CA ALA A 63 5.90 10.47 27.63
C ALA A 63 6.10 11.37 26.38
N GLN A 64 7.24 11.26 25.71
CA GLN A 64 7.55 12.06 24.51
C GLN A 64 6.82 11.54 23.28
N TYR A 65 6.48 10.25 23.25
CA TYR A 65 5.80 9.57 22.15
C TYR A 65 4.97 8.40 22.67
N LYS A 66 4.10 7.88 21.82
CA LYS A 66 3.34 6.65 22.04
C LYS A 66 3.96 5.52 21.23
N ALA A 67 4.25 4.40 21.88
CA ALA A 67 4.77 3.21 21.23
C ALA A 67 3.64 2.51 20.46
N PRO A 68 3.80 2.23 19.16
CA PRO A 68 2.69 1.74 18.34
C PRO A 68 2.13 0.38 18.76
N LEU A 69 2.95 -0.49 19.37
CA LEU A 69 2.49 -1.78 19.92
C LEU A 69 2.01 -1.71 21.37
N ALA A 70 1.92 -0.51 21.97
CA ALA A 70 1.45 -0.30 23.34
C ALA A 70 0.22 0.63 23.42
N MET A 71 -0.61 0.66 22.37
CA MET A 71 -1.76 1.54 22.20
C MET A 71 -3.09 0.96 22.71
N GLY A 72 -3.04 0.07 23.70
CA GLY A 72 -4.23 -0.49 24.34
C GLY A 72 -4.70 -1.83 23.76
N PHE A 73 -3.94 -2.41 22.89
CA PHE A 73 -4.08 -3.79 22.38
C PHE A 73 -2.78 -4.56 22.65
N GLU A 74 -2.78 -5.86 22.39
CA GLU A 74 -1.63 -6.74 22.53
C GLU A 74 -1.21 -7.33 21.18
N LEU A 75 0.10 -7.37 20.92
CA LEU A 75 0.68 -8.28 19.92
C LEU A 75 0.67 -9.69 20.52
N ARG A 76 -0.19 -10.57 20.04
CA ARG A 76 -0.34 -11.93 20.56
C ARG A 76 0.82 -12.84 20.14
N ASP A 77 1.13 -12.78 18.86
CA ASP A 77 2.21 -13.53 18.25
C ASP A 77 2.61 -12.89 16.92
N TYR A 78 3.70 -13.36 16.35
CA TYR A 78 4.12 -12.99 15.00
C TYR A 78 4.83 -14.17 14.31
N THR A 79 4.85 -14.15 12.99
CA THR A 79 5.70 -15.01 12.18
C THR A 79 6.65 -14.18 11.35
N PHE A 80 7.87 -14.72 11.13
CA PHE A 80 8.87 -14.15 10.25
C PHE A 80 9.45 -15.25 9.37
N ASP A 81 9.31 -15.11 8.06
CA ASP A 81 9.83 -16.05 7.07
C ASP A 81 10.18 -15.30 5.79
N ASP A 82 11.40 -15.46 5.29
CA ASP A 82 11.94 -14.89 4.04
C ASP A 82 11.57 -13.42 3.80
N GLY A 83 11.78 -12.57 4.82
CA GLY A 83 11.49 -11.13 4.75
C GLY A 83 10.01 -10.75 4.95
N LYS A 84 9.12 -11.72 5.08
CA LYS A 84 7.71 -11.52 5.37
C LYS A 84 7.45 -11.60 6.87
N VAL A 85 6.81 -10.58 7.43
CA VAL A 85 6.32 -10.55 8.81
C VAL A 85 4.80 -10.56 8.81
N VAL A 86 4.19 -11.44 9.61
CA VAL A 86 2.75 -11.39 9.91
C VAL A 86 2.58 -11.12 11.39
N LEU A 87 1.89 -10.05 11.75
CA LEU A 87 1.65 -9.62 13.12
C LEU A 87 0.20 -9.94 13.50
N ASN A 88 0.01 -10.72 14.56
CA ASN A 88 -1.32 -11.10 15.05
C ASN A 88 -1.68 -10.28 16.30
N MET A 89 -2.64 -9.39 16.15
CA MET A 89 -3.10 -8.48 17.20
C MET A 89 -4.29 -9.06 17.97
N SER A 90 -4.46 -8.63 19.22
CA SER A 90 -5.67 -8.93 19.99
C SER A 90 -6.91 -8.20 19.43
N ALA A 91 -8.11 -8.66 19.79
CA ALA A 91 -9.37 -8.05 19.38
C ALA A 91 -9.50 -6.55 19.72
N ASP A 92 -8.76 -6.10 20.74
CA ASP A 92 -8.74 -4.69 21.15
C ASP A 92 -8.16 -3.75 20.09
N TYR A 93 -7.38 -4.28 19.12
CA TYR A 93 -6.88 -3.52 17.97
C TYR A 93 -8.03 -2.86 17.17
N LYS A 94 -9.16 -3.55 17.03
CA LYS A 94 -10.35 -3.04 16.33
C LYS A 94 -11.04 -1.86 17.04
N LYS A 95 -10.63 -1.52 18.28
CA LYS A 95 -11.15 -0.37 19.02
C LYS A 95 -10.39 0.92 18.77
N LEU A 96 -9.26 0.84 18.07
CA LEU A 96 -8.51 2.03 17.69
C LEU A 96 -9.35 2.93 16.78
N VAL A 97 -9.23 4.23 16.99
CA VAL A 97 -9.78 5.21 16.06
C VAL A 97 -9.04 5.09 14.73
N PHE A 98 -9.74 5.21 13.63
CA PHE A 98 -9.22 4.98 12.27
C PHE A 98 -7.88 5.70 12.03
N THR A 99 -7.78 6.99 12.33
CA THR A 99 -6.55 7.77 12.14
C THR A 99 -5.38 7.22 12.96
N THR A 100 -5.63 6.84 14.22
CA THR A 100 -4.63 6.23 15.10
C THR A 100 -4.22 4.85 14.59
N GLU A 101 -5.17 4.05 14.10
CA GLU A 101 -4.92 2.73 13.54
C GLU A 101 -3.95 2.79 12.36
N VAL A 102 -4.17 3.73 11.43
CA VAL A 102 -3.28 3.96 10.29
C VAL A 102 -1.88 4.38 10.73
N LEU A 103 -1.76 5.27 11.74
CA LEU A 103 -0.46 5.68 12.28
C LEU A 103 0.27 4.52 12.96
N VAL A 104 -0.44 3.63 13.63
CA VAL A 104 0.12 2.40 14.22
C VAL A 104 0.74 1.54 13.13
N ARG A 105 0.00 1.24 12.06
CA ARG A 105 0.53 0.46 10.92
C ARG A 105 1.72 1.16 10.27
N ALA A 106 1.62 2.47 10.03
CA ALA A 106 2.69 3.24 9.41
C ALA A 106 3.99 3.18 10.24
N ALA A 107 3.91 3.37 11.55
CA ALA A 107 5.08 3.32 12.43
C ALA A 107 5.73 1.93 12.44
N ILE A 108 4.92 0.87 12.49
CA ILE A 108 5.40 -0.52 12.49
C ILE A 108 6.05 -0.86 11.14
N VAL A 109 5.36 -0.61 10.02
CA VAL A 109 5.84 -0.97 8.68
C VAL A 109 7.11 -0.21 8.33
N LYS A 110 7.14 1.13 8.55
CA LYS A 110 8.35 1.94 8.31
C LYS A 110 9.55 1.46 9.12
N THR A 111 9.33 1.09 10.38
CA THR A 111 10.41 0.60 11.25
C THR A 111 10.92 -0.77 10.78
N LEU A 112 10.03 -1.73 10.57
CA LEU A 112 10.42 -3.08 10.18
C LEU A 112 11.06 -3.11 8.79
N CYS A 113 10.43 -2.50 7.79
CA CYS A 113 10.97 -2.44 6.43
C CYS A 113 12.25 -1.60 6.34
N GLY A 114 12.38 -0.55 7.18
CA GLY A 114 13.59 0.27 7.28
C GLY A 114 14.83 -0.48 7.77
N SER A 115 14.66 -1.68 8.35
CA SER A 115 15.77 -2.54 8.77
C SER A 115 16.54 -3.19 7.60
N GLY A 116 15.92 -3.26 6.41
CA GLY A 116 16.45 -3.99 5.25
C GLY A 116 16.31 -5.51 5.32
N TYR A 117 15.83 -6.08 6.42
CA TYR A 117 15.56 -7.51 6.59
C TYR A 117 14.11 -7.89 6.34
N VAL A 118 13.19 -6.90 6.39
CA VAL A 118 11.75 -7.10 6.16
C VAL A 118 11.35 -6.41 4.86
N THR A 119 10.71 -7.16 3.99
CA THR A 119 10.20 -6.67 2.70
C THR A 119 8.69 -6.51 2.69
N GLU A 120 7.98 -7.27 3.55
CA GLU A 120 6.53 -7.30 3.60
C GLU A 120 6.03 -7.45 5.03
N VAL A 121 4.98 -6.71 5.36
CA VAL A 121 4.29 -6.79 6.65
C VAL A 121 2.80 -7.01 6.42
N TYR A 122 2.23 -7.96 7.13
CA TYR A 122 0.80 -8.27 7.16
C TYR A 122 0.26 -8.16 8.57
N PHE A 123 -1.00 -7.81 8.69
CA PHE A 123 -1.68 -7.71 9.98
C PHE A 123 -2.86 -8.66 10.03
N THR A 124 -2.99 -9.35 11.15
CA THR A 124 -4.16 -10.17 11.50
C THR A 124 -4.68 -9.75 12.86
N VAL A 125 -5.97 -9.98 13.10
CA VAL A 125 -6.60 -9.78 14.41
C VAL A 125 -7.30 -11.07 14.81
N GLU A 126 -6.88 -11.67 15.93
CA GLU A 126 -7.36 -12.99 16.39
C GLU A 126 -7.15 -14.09 15.33
N GLY A 127 -6.09 -13.97 14.51
CA GLY A 127 -5.74 -14.91 13.44
C GLY A 127 -6.43 -14.67 12.10
N GLU A 128 -7.42 -13.77 12.05
CA GLU A 128 -8.11 -13.41 10.80
C GLU A 128 -7.45 -12.18 10.15
N PRO A 129 -7.41 -12.07 8.82
CA PRO A 129 -6.85 -10.91 8.14
C PRO A 129 -7.45 -9.60 8.65
N LEU A 130 -6.59 -8.58 8.80
CA LEU A 130 -7.05 -7.25 9.17
C LEU A 130 -7.90 -6.68 8.04
N MET A 131 -9.13 -6.31 8.39
CA MET A 131 -10.04 -5.63 7.48
C MET A 131 -9.99 -4.13 7.74
N ASP A 132 -10.03 -3.34 6.68
CA ASP A 132 -10.22 -1.90 6.80
C ASP A 132 -11.67 -1.55 7.21
N HIS A 133 -11.95 -0.27 7.43
CA HIS A 133 -13.28 0.20 7.83
C HIS A 133 -14.37 -0.01 6.73
N SER A 134 -13.96 -0.24 5.48
CA SER A 134 -14.85 -0.57 4.36
C SER A 134 -15.08 -2.08 4.22
N GLY A 135 -14.49 -2.89 5.12
CA GLY A 135 -14.62 -4.33 5.12
C GLY A 135 -13.69 -5.05 4.14
N PHE A 136 -12.62 -4.40 3.70
CA PHE A 136 -11.62 -4.98 2.82
C PHE A 136 -10.38 -5.42 3.58
N GLU A 137 -9.74 -6.48 3.09
CA GLU A 137 -8.47 -6.90 3.65
C GLU A 137 -7.41 -5.83 3.41
N VAL A 138 -6.75 -5.40 4.48
CA VAL A 138 -5.65 -4.44 4.42
C VAL A 138 -4.48 -4.99 3.61
N GLY A 139 -4.23 -6.31 3.70
CA GLY A 139 -3.29 -7.03 2.85
C GLY A 139 -1.82 -6.70 3.11
N ARG A 140 -1.03 -6.83 2.04
CA ARG A 140 0.41 -6.60 2.03
C ARG A 140 0.76 -5.14 2.23
N MET A 141 1.75 -4.89 3.07
CA MET A 141 2.38 -3.58 3.24
C MET A 141 3.90 -3.68 3.12
N ASP A 142 4.52 -2.67 2.55
CA ASP A 142 5.98 -2.56 2.36
C ASP A 142 6.49 -1.14 2.62
N ALA A 143 7.78 -0.90 2.41
CA ALA A 143 8.41 0.41 2.61
C ALA A 143 7.76 1.54 1.79
N GLY A 144 7.15 1.24 0.65
CA GLY A 144 6.48 2.19 -0.22
C GLY A 144 5.02 2.47 0.16
N THR A 145 4.43 1.67 1.05
CA THR A 145 3.02 1.82 1.46
C THR A 145 2.78 3.15 2.21
N PHE A 146 3.77 3.60 2.98
CA PHE A 146 3.69 4.85 3.73
C PHE A 146 4.85 5.78 3.36
N ILE A 147 4.61 6.76 2.51
CA ILE A 147 5.61 7.76 2.11
C ILE A 147 5.95 8.66 3.30
N SER A 148 7.24 8.87 3.55
CA SER A 148 7.71 9.85 4.53
C SER A 148 7.75 11.23 3.91
N ASN A 149 6.90 12.14 4.39
CA ASN A 149 7.10 13.57 4.18
C ASN A 149 7.95 14.09 5.34
N ASP A 150 9.20 14.43 5.09
CA ASP A 150 10.16 14.95 6.08
C ASP A 150 9.92 16.43 6.47
N GLY A 151 8.70 16.90 6.34
CA GLY A 151 8.35 18.27 6.71
C GLY A 151 6.88 18.41 7.07
N ASN A 152 6.60 18.81 8.27
CA ASN A 152 5.41 19.49 8.83
C ASN A 152 4.00 19.16 8.26
N GLU A 153 3.84 18.10 7.48
CA GLU A 153 2.54 17.75 6.92
C GLU A 153 1.86 16.71 7.80
N ILE A 154 0.71 17.12 8.30
CA ILE A 154 -0.33 16.24 8.82
C ILE A 154 -0.57 15.22 7.70
N ASN A 155 -0.42 13.92 7.97
CA ASN A 155 -0.92 12.88 7.08
C ASN A 155 -2.43 13.07 7.01
N THR A 156 -2.89 13.85 6.08
CA THR A 156 -4.31 14.01 5.79
C THR A 156 -4.72 12.80 4.98
N TYR A 157 -5.70 12.08 5.48
CA TYR A 157 -6.44 11.10 4.71
C TYR A 157 -7.64 11.80 4.13
N GLU A 158 -7.91 11.56 2.88
CA GLU A 158 -9.12 12.01 2.21
C GLU A 158 -9.97 10.82 1.82
N GLU A 159 -11.27 11.00 1.90
CA GLU A 159 -12.23 10.06 1.38
C GLU A 159 -12.31 10.22 -0.14
N ALA A 160 -12.12 9.15 -0.88
CA ALA A 160 -12.23 9.12 -2.32
C ALA A 160 -13.31 8.15 -2.76
N ASP A 161 -14.23 8.66 -3.59
CA ASP A 161 -15.17 7.86 -4.34
C ASP A 161 -14.54 7.53 -5.70
N VAL A 162 -14.13 6.28 -5.90
CA VAL A 162 -13.50 5.85 -7.14
C VAL A 162 -14.32 4.76 -7.83
N MET A 163 -14.37 4.81 -9.17
CA MET A 163 -14.91 3.74 -9.99
C MET A 163 -13.77 2.81 -10.38
N LEU A 164 -13.86 1.55 -9.99
CA LEU A 164 -12.88 0.51 -10.30
C LEU A 164 -13.49 -0.54 -11.23
N TYR A 165 -12.76 -0.93 -12.26
CA TYR A 165 -13.21 -1.90 -13.25
C TYR A 165 -12.50 -3.24 -13.04
N PHE A 166 -13.25 -4.27 -12.64
CA PHE A 166 -12.78 -5.63 -12.43
C PHE A 166 -13.24 -6.58 -13.53
N ALA A 167 -12.56 -7.71 -13.69
CA ALA A 167 -12.95 -8.71 -14.66
C ALA A 167 -14.26 -9.43 -14.25
N SER A 168 -15.04 -9.84 -15.26
CA SER A 168 -16.18 -10.77 -15.07
C SER A 168 -15.71 -12.21 -15.07
N VAL A 169 -16.63 -13.14 -14.82
CA VAL A 169 -16.37 -14.58 -14.77
C VAL A 169 -15.82 -15.14 -16.08
N ASP A 170 -16.20 -14.57 -17.22
CA ASP A 170 -15.72 -14.99 -18.53
C ASP A 170 -14.30 -14.51 -18.84
N GLY A 171 -13.75 -13.62 -18.00
CA GLY A 171 -12.43 -13.02 -18.15
C GLY A 171 -12.31 -12.06 -19.35
N ASN A 172 -13.39 -11.77 -20.08
CA ASN A 172 -13.36 -10.99 -21.32
C ASN A 172 -14.10 -9.66 -21.24
N THR A 173 -14.84 -9.41 -20.17
CA THR A 173 -15.57 -8.18 -19.91
C THR A 173 -15.20 -7.58 -18.55
N LEU A 174 -15.51 -6.30 -18.39
CA LEU A 174 -15.23 -5.52 -17.18
C LEU A 174 -16.52 -5.08 -16.51
N ILE A 175 -16.49 -5.01 -15.19
CA ILE A 175 -17.61 -4.54 -14.36
C ILE A 175 -17.12 -3.38 -13.54
N GLY A 176 -17.76 -2.22 -13.69
CA GLY A 176 -17.49 -1.04 -12.88
C GLY A 176 -18.15 -1.13 -11.52
N VAL A 177 -17.37 -0.89 -10.47
CA VAL A 177 -17.83 -0.88 -9.08
C VAL A 177 -17.38 0.39 -8.40
N TYR A 178 -18.32 1.14 -7.82
CA TYR A 178 -17.98 2.28 -6.97
C TYR A 178 -17.40 1.81 -5.65
N ARG A 179 -16.32 2.46 -5.24
CA ARG A 179 -15.69 2.28 -3.93
C ARG A 179 -15.44 3.61 -3.27
N ASN A 180 -15.91 3.70 -2.04
CA ASN A 180 -15.60 4.77 -1.13
C ASN A 180 -14.51 4.28 -0.19
N LYS A 181 -13.34 4.92 -0.23
CA LYS A 181 -12.18 4.57 0.60
C LYS A 181 -11.40 5.80 1.04
N PHE A 182 -10.78 5.69 2.21
CA PHE A 182 -9.79 6.66 2.65
C PHE A 182 -8.42 6.31 2.07
N TYR A 183 -7.77 7.30 1.47
CA TYR A 183 -6.39 7.18 0.99
C TYR A 183 -5.53 8.32 1.55
N SER A 184 -4.22 8.10 1.66
CA SER A 184 -3.30 9.14 2.09
C SER A 184 -3.10 10.17 0.99
N THR A 185 -3.29 11.46 1.29
CA THR A 185 -3.02 12.55 0.34
C THR A 185 -1.53 12.72 0.00
N SER A 186 -0.65 12.01 0.69
CA SER A 186 0.76 11.89 0.30
C SER A 186 0.97 10.99 -0.93
N MET A 187 -0.05 10.24 -1.32
CA MET A 187 -0.07 9.38 -2.51
C MET A 187 -0.96 10.02 -3.57
N PRO A 188 -0.55 10.09 -4.85
CA PRO A 188 -1.45 10.48 -5.94
C PRO A 188 -2.67 9.55 -5.99
N LEU A 189 -3.86 10.13 -6.23
CA LEU A 189 -5.11 9.36 -6.34
C LEU A 189 -5.05 8.32 -7.45
N GLU A 190 -4.34 8.63 -8.54
CA GLU A 190 -4.11 7.71 -9.64
C GLU A 190 -3.34 6.45 -9.20
N ARG A 191 -2.33 6.62 -8.34
CA ARG A 191 -1.60 5.48 -7.79
C ARG A 191 -2.50 4.63 -6.91
N PHE A 192 -3.29 5.26 -6.04
CA PHE A 192 -4.26 4.57 -5.19
C PHE A 192 -5.24 3.72 -6.03
N VAL A 193 -5.76 4.25 -7.14
CA VAL A 193 -6.65 3.51 -8.05
C VAL A 193 -5.96 2.25 -8.60
N VAL A 194 -4.70 2.35 -9.04
CA VAL A 194 -3.96 1.20 -9.58
C VAL A 194 -3.65 0.18 -8.49
N ASP A 195 -3.25 0.62 -7.30
CA ASP A 195 -2.99 -0.27 -6.16
C ASP A 195 -4.27 -1.04 -5.76
N GLU A 196 -5.45 -0.38 -5.76
CA GLU A 196 -6.74 -1.03 -5.50
C GLU A 196 -7.14 -2.09 -6.54
N LEU A 197 -6.80 -1.87 -7.81
CA LEU A 197 -7.02 -2.86 -8.88
C LEU A 197 -6.11 -4.09 -8.71
N ILE A 198 -4.87 -3.90 -8.27
CA ILE A 198 -3.92 -4.98 -7.97
C ILE A 198 -4.38 -5.78 -6.74
N ILE A 199 -4.86 -5.10 -5.69
CA ILE A 199 -5.49 -5.73 -4.51
C ILE A 199 -6.68 -6.58 -4.96
N GLY A 200 -7.43 -6.13 -5.96
CA GLY A 200 -8.55 -6.85 -6.54
C GLY A 200 -9.90 -6.61 -5.85
N PRO A 201 -10.96 -7.31 -6.30
CA PRO A 201 -12.29 -7.17 -5.72
C PRO A 201 -12.30 -7.70 -4.30
N SER A 202 -12.95 -6.97 -3.41
CA SER A 202 -13.05 -7.32 -1.99
C SER A 202 -14.30 -8.12 -1.73
N GLY A 203 -14.19 -9.08 -0.81
CA GLY A 203 -15.26 -9.99 -0.50
C GLY A 203 -15.57 -10.95 -1.67
N GLN A 204 -16.41 -11.93 -1.39
CA GLN A 204 -16.94 -12.81 -2.43
C GLN A 204 -18.19 -12.14 -3.05
N VAL A 205 -17.94 -11.13 -3.91
CA VAL A 205 -19.04 -10.60 -4.73
C VAL A 205 -19.12 -11.47 -5.97
N GLU A 206 -20.21 -12.21 -6.09
CA GLU A 206 -20.45 -13.10 -7.22
C GLU A 206 -20.40 -12.32 -8.54
N GLY A 207 -19.62 -12.80 -9.48
CA GLY A 207 -19.42 -12.16 -10.79
C GLY A 207 -18.22 -11.25 -10.90
N LEU A 208 -17.55 -10.88 -9.80
CA LEU A 208 -16.34 -10.04 -9.80
C LEU A 208 -15.08 -10.86 -9.60
N TYR A 209 -14.12 -10.68 -10.50
CA TYR A 209 -12.84 -11.38 -10.49
C TYR A 209 -11.67 -10.40 -10.62
N ARG A 210 -10.48 -10.81 -10.19
CA ARG A 210 -9.25 -10.01 -10.37
C ARG A 210 -9.00 -9.75 -11.84
N SER A 211 -8.69 -8.51 -12.17
CA SER A 211 -8.33 -8.11 -13.54
C SER A 211 -6.84 -7.94 -13.73
N VAL A 212 -6.07 -7.79 -12.65
CA VAL A 212 -4.62 -7.56 -12.67
C VAL A 212 -3.93 -8.65 -11.85
N ASN A 213 -2.78 -9.11 -12.32
CA ASN A 213 -1.95 -10.07 -11.60
C ASN A 213 -1.55 -9.50 -10.23
N PRO A 214 -1.82 -10.19 -9.11
CA PRO A 214 -1.53 -9.70 -7.76
C PRO A 214 -0.03 -9.59 -7.44
N GLN A 215 0.86 -10.17 -8.27
CA GLN A 215 2.31 -10.01 -8.16
C GLN A 215 2.79 -8.68 -8.78
N THR A 216 1.93 -7.98 -9.53
CA THR A 216 2.27 -6.69 -10.13
C THR A 216 2.59 -5.66 -9.05
N SER A 217 3.67 -4.91 -9.25
CA SER A 217 4.04 -3.78 -8.41
C SER A 217 3.96 -2.48 -9.19
N VAL A 218 3.45 -1.41 -8.56
CA VAL A 218 3.44 -0.08 -9.15
C VAL A 218 4.79 0.59 -8.89
N LEU A 219 5.59 0.79 -9.94
CA LEU A 219 6.90 1.42 -9.86
C LEU A 219 6.78 2.95 -9.81
N SER A 220 5.90 3.53 -10.64
CA SER A 220 5.57 4.95 -10.57
C SER A 220 4.25 5.27 -11.28
N VAL A 221 3.57 6.34 -10.84
CA VAL A 221 2.41 6.91 -11.52
C VAL A 221 2.59 8.42 -11.58
N ASN A 222 2.41 9.01 -12.76
CA ASN A 222 2.49 10.45 -12.98
C ASN A 222 1.46 10.87 -14.03
N SER A 223 0.82 12.04 -13.83
CA SER A 223 -0.15 12.58 -14.78
C SER A 223 0.34 13.91 -15.36
N LYS A 224 0.20 14.09 -16.67
CA LYS A 224 0.57 15.31 -17.37
C LYS A 224 -0.26 15.49 -18.63
N ASP A 225 -0.80 16.69 -18.83
CA ASP A 225 -1.51 17.11 -20.05
C ASP A 225 -2.65 16.12 -20.44
N GLY A 226 -3.41 15.63 -19.47
CA GLY A 226 -4.52 14.68 -19.68
C GLY A 226 -4.08 13.23 -19.85
N VAL A 227 -2.78 12.92 -19.78
CA VAL A 227 -2.25 11.55 -19.89
C VAL A 227 -1.71 11.08 -18.54
N CYS A 228 -2.19 9.93 -18.06
CA CYS A 228 -1.65 9.24 -16.91
C CYS A 228 -0.62 8.18 -17.36
N TYR A 229 0.60 8.30 -16.86
CA TYR A 229 1.72 7.38 -17.12
C TYR A 229 1.85 6.42 -15.95
N VAL A 230 1.55 5.15 -16.18
CA VAL A 230 1.60 4.09 -15.16
C VAL A 230 2.75 3.16 -15.48
N ASN A 231 3.76 3.10 -14.61
CA ASN A 231 4.90 2.20 -14.75
C ASN A 231 4.75 1.02 -13.76
N LEU A 232 4.70 -0.18 -14.30
CA LEU A 232 4.45 -1.43 -13.57
C LEU A 232 5.66 -2.37 -13.66
N SER A 233 5.74 -3.35 -12.75
CA SER A 233 6.72 -4.44 -12.85
C SER A 233 6.38 -5.39 -14.00
N ALA A 234 7.36 -6.21 -14.43
CA ALA A 234 7.20 -7.20 -15.48
C ALA A 234 6.07 -8.22 -15.21
N ASP A 235 5.71 -8.44 -13.95
CA ASP A 235 4.62 -9.34 -13.55
C ASP A 235 3.27 -8.94 -14.12
N PHE A 236 3.08 -7.65 -14.48
CA PHE A 236 1.88 -7.18 -15.17
C PHE A 236 1.61 -7.89 -16.50
N LEU A 237 2.65 -8.29 -17.22
CA LEU A 237 2.53 -8.98 -18.50
C LEU A 237 2.27 -10.47 -18.36
N ILE A 238 2.33 -11.02 -17.15
CA ILE A 238 2.03 -12.41 -16.87
C ILE A 238 0.50 -12.52 -16.66
N PRO A 239 -0.23 -13.21 -17.55
CA PRO A 239 -1.66 -13.39 -17.40
C PRO A 239 -2.00 -14.02 -16.04
N TYR A 240 -3.05 -13.52 -15.42
CA TYR A 240 -3.56 -14.09 -14.17
C TYR A 240 -4.84 -14.88 -14.46
N GLU A 241 -4.82 -16.19 -14.18
CA GLU A 241 -5.92 -17.12 -14.47
C GLU A 241 -6.34 -17.05 -15.96
N ASN A 242 -7.63 -16.82 -16.23
CA ASN A 242 -8.17 -16.74 -17.59
C ASN A 242 -8.32 -15.30 -18.10
N VAL A 243 -7.68 -14.32 -17.44
CA VAL A 243 -7.81 -12.91 -17.78
C VAL A 243 -6.74 -12.52 -18.81
N PRO A 244 -7.13 -12.15 -20.04
CA PRO A 244 -6.18 -11.67 -21.06
C PRO A 244 -5.56 -10.33 -20.65
N THR A 245 -4.33 -10.06 -21.12
CA THR A 245 -3.63 -8.79 -20.88
C THR A 245 -4.46 -7.57 -21.29
N SER A 246 -5.28 -7.66 -22.34
CA SER A 246 -6.17 -6.57 -22.77
C SER A 246 -7.18 -6.17 -21.68
N ILE A 247 -7.72 -7.13 -20.94
CA ILE A 247 -8.64 -6.87 -19.82
C ILE A 247 -7.89 -6.21 -18.66
N SER A 248 -6.68 -6.67 -18.34
CA SER A 248 -5.83 -6.03 -17.33
C SER A 248 -5.51 -4.57 -17.70
N VAL A 249 -5.19 -4.33 -18.97
CA VAL A 249 -4.96 -2.98 -19.51
C VAL A 249 -6.20 -2.11 -19.33
N TYR A 250 -7.36 -2.55 -19.86
CA TYR A 250 -8.58 -1.73 -19.81
C TYR A 250 -9.20 -1.63 -18.42
N SER A 251 -8.90 -2.54 -17.52
CA SER A 251 -9.21 -2.40 -16.09
C SER A 251 -8.53 -1.14 -15.52
N ILE A 252 -7.23 -0.97 -15.77
CA ILE A 252 -6.46 0.21 -15.33
C ILE A 252 -6.91 1.46 -16.09
N VAL A 253 -7.00 1.38 -17.43
CA VAL A 253 -7.36 2.52 -18.29
C VAL A 253 -8.73 3.08 -17.92
N ASN A 254 -9.76 2.22 -17.88
CA ASN A 254 -11.11 2.66 -17.60
C ASN A 254 -11.23 3.27 -16.19
N SER A 255 -10.57 2.67 -15.19
CA SER A 255 -10.61 3.18 -13.82
C SER A 255 -9.91 4.53 -13.68
N LEU A 256 -8.76 4.72 -14.32
CA LEU A 256 -8.05 6.00 -14.30
C LEU A 256 -8.76 7.09 -15.09
N CYS A 257 -9.37 6.76 -16.22
CA CYS A 257 -10.16 7.71 -17.00
C CYS A 257 -11.49 8.12 -16.34
N GLU A 258 -11.88 7.55 -15.19
CA GLU A 258 -12.95 8.09 -14.36
C GLU A 258 -12.49 9.28 -13.50
N LEU A 259 -11.18 9.40 -13.30
CA LEU A 259 -10.63 10.50 -12.53
C LEU A 259 -10.69 11.82 -13.33
N PRO A 260 -10.92 12.97 -12.64
CA PRO A 260 -10.90 14.27 -13.30
C PRO A 260 -9.55 14.50 -14.00
N ASN A 261 -9.60 15.07 -15.20
CA ASN A 261 -8.44 15.48 -16.00
C ASN A 261 -7.55 14.34 -16.54
N ILE A 262 -8.04 13.09 -16.60
CA ILE A 262 -7.37 11.98 -17.26
C ILE A 262 -8.21 11.52 -18.46
N ASP A 263 -7.69 11.78 -19.65
CA ASP A 263 -8.32 11.40 -20.92
C ASP A 263 -7.70 10.10 -21.48
N LYS A 264 -6.40 9.90 -21.19
CA LYS A 264 -5.61 8.78 -21.71
C LYS A 264 -4.69 8.18 -20.66
N VAL A 265 -4.34 6.92 -20.86
CA VAL A 265 -3.36 6.21 -20.04
C VAL A 265 -2.28 5.61 -20.90
N GLN A 266 -1.02 5.79 -20.53
CA GLN A 266 0.12 5.09 -21.08
C GLN A 266 0.67 4.11 -20.03
N ILE A 267 0.72 2.82 -20.39
CA ILE A 267 1.27 1.79 -19.51
C ILE A 267 2.71 1.51 -19.94
N LEU A 268 3.62 1.60 -18.98
CA LEU A 268 5.01 1.20 -19.10
C LEU A 268 5.23 -0.05 -18.23
N VAL A 269 6.16 -0.88 -18.64
CA VAL A 269 6.64 -2.02 -17.85
C VAL A 269 8.16 -1.89 -17.73
N ASP A 270 8.66 -1.84 -16.49
CA ASP A 270 10.07 -1.57 -16.18
C ASP A 270 10.62 -0.34 -16.93
N GLY A 271 9.78 0.71 -17.05
CA GLY A 271 10.13 2.01 -17.64
C GLY A 271 10.05 2.08 -19.17
N VAL A 272 9.62 1.03 -19.87
CA VAL A 272 9.47 1.01 -21.34
C VAL A 272 8.05 0.62 -21.74
N VAL A 273 7.58 1.06 -22.90
CA VAL A 273 6.33 0.57 -23.49
C VAL A 273 6.64 -0.74 -24.24
N PRO A 274 6.10 -1.90 -23.79
CA PRO A 274 6.31 -3.16 -24.47
C PRO A 274 5.68 -3.16 -25.86
N GLU A 275 6.26 -3.91 -26.82
CA GLU A 275 5.72 -4.01 -28.19
C GLU A 275 4.28 -4.56 -28.27
N ILE A 276 3.86 -5.32 -27.26
CA ILE A 276 2.50 -5.89 -27.17
C ILE A 276 1.46 -4.88 -26.65
N LEU A 277 1.90 -3.71 -26.16
CA LEU A 277 1.03 -2.65 -25.69
C LEU A 277 1.05 -1.47 -26.65
N GLU A 278 -0.07 -0.73 -26.68
CA GLU A 278 -0.16 0.51 -27.44
C GLU A 278 0.58 1.65 -26.73
N SER A 279 0.93 2.68 -27.48
CA SER A 279 1.62 3.86 -26.93
C SER A 279 0.74 4.65 -25.96
N SER A 280 -0.58 4.58 -26.09
CA SER A 280 -1.57 5.13 -25.15
C SER A 280 -2.95 4.54 -25.42
N TYR A 281 -3.79 4.55 -24.38
CA TYR A 281 -5.16 4.03 -24.40
C TYR A 281 -6.14 5.10 -23.98
N GLU A 282 -7.33 5.08 -24.57
CA GLU A 282 -8.51 5.82 -24.14
C GLU A 282 -9.51 4.86 -23.48
N LYS A 283 -10.45 5.39 -22.72
CA LYS A 283 -11.50 4.60 -22.09
C LYS A 283 -12.27 3.76 -23.12
N ASN A 284 -12.45 2.47 -22.83
CA ASN A 284 -13.23 1.56 -23.66
C ASN A 284 -14.45 1.02 -22.91
N THR A 285 -15.62 1.54 -23.26
CA THR A 285 -16.90 1.15 -22.65
C THR A 285 -17.56 -0.05 -23.33
N GLU A 286 -17.08 -0.49 -24.49
CA GLU A 286 -17.64 -1.64 -25.20
C GLU A 286 -17.38 -2.96 -24.48
N MET A 287 -16.33 -2.98 -23.62
CA MET A 287 -15.98 -4.14 -22.81
C MET A 287 -16.68 -4.15 -21.44
N VAL A 288 -17.53 -3.16 -21.13
CA VAL A 288 -18.14 -3.00 -19.80
C VAL A 288 -19.55 -3.58 -19.80
N ILE A 289 -19.82 -4.45 -18.84
CA ILE A 289 -21.15 -4.99 -18.55
C ILE A 289 -21.59 -4.61 -17.13
N THR A 290 -22.88 -4.77 -16.84
CA THR A 290 -23.41 -4.56 -15.49
C THR A 290 -23.10 -5.75 -14.58
N LEU A 291 -23.15 -5.53 -13.27
CA LEU A 291 -22.99 -6.62 -12.29
C LEU A 291 -24.09 -7.67 -12.44
N GLU A 292 -25.33 -7.28 -12.76
CA GLU A 292 -26.44 -8.19 -12.99
C GLU A 292 -26.18 -9.11 -14.19
N GLU A 293 -25.67 -8.57 -15.29
CA GLU A 293 -25.28 -9.34 -16.48
C GLU A 293 -24.15 -10.33 -16.15
N ALA A 294 -23.14 -9.89 -15.37
CA ALA A 294 -22.05 -10.76 -14.94
C ALA A 294 -22.52 -11.90 -14.03
N GLN A 295 -23.43 -11.64 -13.10
CA GLN A 295 -24.03 -12.65 -12.24
C GLN A 295 -24.86 -13.66 -13.05
N ALA A 296 -25.57 -13.18 -14.08
CA ALA A 296 -26.30 -14.06 -14.99
C ALA A 296 -25.36 -15.00 -15.78
N LEU A 297 -24.14 -14.54 -16.10
CA LEU A 297 -23.12 -15.40 -16.75
C LEU A 297 -22.64 -16.52 -15.82
N VAL A 298 -22.49 -16.24 -14.51
CA VAL A 298 -22.11 -17.27 -13.51
C VAL A 298 -23.12 -18.40 -13.50
N HIS A 299 -24.42 -18.07 -13.50
CA HIS A 299 -25.51 -19.05 -13.47
C HIS A 299 -25.77 -19.75 -14.82
N ALA A 300 -25.29 -19.14 -15.92
CA ALA A 300 -25.43 -19.73 -17.26
C ALA A 300 -24.33 -20.74 -17.61
N THR A 301 -23.22 -20.77 -16.85
CA THR A 301 -22.13 -21.72 -17.06
C THR A 301 -22.57 -23.08 -16.48
N PRO A 302 -22.77 -24.15 -17.29
CA PRO A 302 -23.14 -25.45 -16.75
C PRO A 302 -22.01 -25.97 -15.87
N GLU A 303 -22.36 -26.45 -14.66
CA GLU A 303 -21.44 -27.22 -13.83
C GLU A 303 -20.89 -28.37 -14.69
N THR A 304 -19.61 -28.27 -15.04
CA THR A 304 -18.92 -29.41 -15.66
C THR A 304 -18.57 -30.38 -14.54
N ASP A 305 -19.33 -31.50 -14.50
CA ASP A 305 -19.07 -32.69 -13.68
C ASP A 305 -17.64 -33.25 -13.89
#